data_bd9fb567b80ae3322f90ce96ed37f9c1
#
_entry.id   bd9fb567b80ae3322f90ce96ed37f9c1
#
_cell.length_a   1.000
_cell.length_b   1.000
_cell.length_c   1.000
_cell.angle_alpha   90.00
_cell.angle_beta   90.00
_cell.angle_gamma   90.00
#
_symmetry.space_group_name_H-M   'P 1'
#
loop_
_entity.id
_entity.type
_entity.pdbx_description
1 polymer ?
#
loop_
_entity_poly.entity_id
_entity_poly.type
_entity_poly.pdbx_seq_one_letter_code
_entity_poly.pdbx_strand_id
1 'polypeptide(L)'
;MRLLLFLILLSPLTLEASMSAHDFTFTSITGEEMPLSNYKGKTLLVVNTASECGFTKQYDDMQALYEAYEGKDFVLIGVPSNDFGGQEPGSEEEIKKFCETNFNITFPMTSKNKVVGKEAHPFYQWANKEAGMLGSPKWNFHKFLIGPEGQFINWYASTTNPTSDKIKKAIDQSLSN
;
A
#
# COMPACT_ATOMS: atom_id res chain seq x y z
N MET A 1 -26.23 11.36 -61.17
CA MET A 1 -25.42 11.86 -60.06
C MET A 1 -25.87 11.08 -58.83
N ARG A 2 -25.14 10.02 -58.44
CA ARG A 2 -25.44 9.15 -57.27
C ARG A 2 -24.72 9.70 -56.08
N LEU A 3 -25.49 10.17 -55.06
CA LEU A 3 -24.96 10.63 -53.77
C LEU A 3 -24.68 9.38 -52.91
N LEU A 4 -23.39 9.08 -52.64
CA LEU A 4 -23.00 8.07 -51.65
C LEU A 4 -23.07 8.73 -50.27
N LEU A 5 -24.04 8.32 -49.46
CA LEU A 5 -24.04 8.63 -48.01
C LEU A 5 -23.03 7.74 -47.32
N PHE A 6 -21.95 8.35 -46.83
CA PHE A 6 -21.03 7.69 -45.90
C PHE A 6 -21.63 7.70 -44.49
N LEU A 7 -22.07 6.54 -44.04
CA LEU A 7 -22.50 6.34 -42.65
C LEU A 7 -21.25 6.16 -41.76
N ILE A 8 -20.90 7.20 -41.01
CA ILE A 8 -19.82 7.11 -40.00
C ILE A 8 -20.40 6.38 -38.79
N LEU A 9 -20.02 5.10 -38.61
CA LEU A 9 -20.31 4.34 -37.41
C LEU A 9 -19.41 4.87 -36.29
N LEU A 10 -19.95 5.70 -35.39
CA LEU A 10 -19.28 6.02 -34.11
C LEU A 10 -19.40 4.77 -33.22
N SER A 11 -18.31 4.04 -33.06
CA SER A 11 -18.19 3.02 -32.03
C SER A 11 -18.13 3.71 -30.66
N PRO A 12 -18.94 3.30 -29.66
CA PRO A 12 -18.83 3.84 -28.34
C PRO A 12 -17.48 3.42 -27.75
N LEU A 13 -16.66 4.40 -27.38
CA LEU A 13 -15.45 4.17 -26.59
C LEU A 13 -15.91 3.77 -25.18
N THR A 14 -15.89 2.46 -24.87
CA THR A 14 -16.06 2.00 -23.50
C THR A 14 -14.81 2.37 -22.72
N LEU A 15 -14.93 3.37 -21.85
CA LEU A 15 -13.90 3.69 -20.87
C LEU A 15 -13.88 2.52 -19.87
N GLU A 16 -12.94 1.59 -20.02
CA GLU A 16 -12.67 0.59 -18.99
C GLU A 16 -12.22 1.34 -17.74
N ALA A 17 -12.95 1.18 -16.64
CA ALA A 17 -12.56 1.73 -15.35
C ALA A 17 -11.21 1.08 -14.95
N SER A 18 -10.17 1.88 -14.81
CA SER A 18 -8.88 1.39 -14.34
C SER A 18 -9.02 0.90 -12.90
N MET A 19 -8.42 -0.26 -12.57
CA MET A 19 -8.39 -0.77 -11.20
C MET A 19 -7.69 0.23 -10.29
N SER A 20 -8.23 0.40 -9.09
CA SER A 20 -7.71 1.26 -8.03
C SER A 20 -7.37 0.44 -6.78
N ALA A 21 -6.61 1.03 -5.86
CA ALA A 21 -6.35 0.37 -4.58
C ALA A 21 -7.64 0.05 -3.80
N HIS A 22 -8.71 0.82 -4.03
CA HIS A 22 -10.01 0.64 -3.35
C HIS A 22 -10.76 -0.63 -3.76
N ASP A 23 -10.32 -1.31 -4.82
CA ASP A 23 -10.93 -2.57 -5.29
C ASP A 23 -10.43 -3.79 -4.52
N PHE A 24 -9.47 -3.60 -3.59
CA PHE A 24 -8.85 -4.70 -2.83
C PHE A 24 -9.27 -4.69 -1.36
N THR A 25 -9.34 -5.90 -0.80
CA THR A 25 -9.63 -6.13 0.62
C THR A 25 -8.53 -6.96 1.24
N PHE A 26 -7.96 -6.49 2.34
CA PHE A 26 -7.11 -7.29 3.21
C PHE A 26 -7.93 -7.94 4.32
N THR A 27 -7.32 -8.87 5.04
CA THR A 27 -7.77 -9.28 6.37
C THR A 27 -6.92 -8.52 7.39
N SER A 28 -7.54 -7.94 8.42
CA SER A 28 -6.83 -7.28 9.51
C SER A 28 -6.02 -8.28 10.32
N ILE A 29 -5.07 -7.81 11.12
CA ILE A 29 -4.27 -8.67 12.00
C ILE A 29 -5.12 -9.34 13.09
N THR A 30 -6.34 -8.87 13.32
CA THR A 30 -7.34 -9.43 14.24
C THR A 30 -8.38 -10.32 13.55
N GLY A 31 -8.28 -10.49 12.23
CA GLY A 31 -9.10 -11.43 11.45
C GLY A 31 -10.33 -10.83 10.77
N GLU A 32 -10.62 -9.53 10.95
CA GLU A 32 -11.75 -8.88 10.31
C GLU A 32 -11.42 -8.48 8.86
N GLU A 33 -12.45 -8.32 8.03
CA GLU A 33 -12.29 -7.74 6.70
C GLU A 33 -11.83 -6.29 6.79
N MET A 34 -10.83 -5.94 6.00
CA MET A 34 -10.27 -4.60 5.88
C MET A 34 -10.26 -4.14 4.41
N PRO A 35 -11.44 -3.82 3.84
CA PRO A 35 -11.52 -3.32 2.47
C PRO A 35 -10.86 -1.94 2.38
N LEU A 36 -9.98 -1.75 1.40
CA LEU A 36 -9.31 -0.48 1.19
C LEU A 36 -10.28 0.63 0.74
N SER A 37 -11.48 0.26 0.29
CA SER A 37 -12.58 1.22 0.04
C SER A 37 -13.04 1.99 1.28
N ASN A 38 -12.77 1.47 2.50
CA ASN A 38 -13.05 2.19 3.75
C ASN A 38 -12.13 3.41 3.95
N TYR A 39 -11.06 3.50 3.17
CA TYR A 39 -10.09 4.59 3.20
C TYR A 39 -10.20 5.54 1.99
N LYS A 40 -11.35 5.52 1.27
CA LYS A 40 -11.60 6.50 0.20
C LYS A 40 -11.46 7.93 0.72
N GLY A 41 -10.85 8.80 -0.08
CA GLY A 41 -10.52 10.16 0.30
C GLY A 41 -9.24 10.31 1.14
N LYS A 42 -8.56 9.19 1.47
CA LYS A 42 -7.32 9.22 2.26
C LYS A 42 -6.11 8.81 1.45
N THR A 43 -5.00 9.49 1.67
CA THR A 43 -3.69 9.05 1.17
C THR A 43 -3.21 7.86 2.01
N LEU A 44 -2.80 6.76 1.35
CA LEU A 44 -2.33 5.56 2.04
C LEU A 44 -0.82 5.36 1.83
N LEU A 45 -0.10 5.03 2.89
CA LEU A 45 1.25 4.48 2.81
C LEU A 45 1.20 3.00 3.23
N VAL A 46 1.29 2.09 2.26
CA VAL A 46 1.27 0.65 2.50
C VAL A 46 2.69 0.11 2.56
N VAL A 47 3.05 -0.53 3.66
CA VAL A 47 4.44 -0.97 3.94
C VAL A 47 4.45 -2.46 4.28
N ASN A 48 5.22 -3.26 3.54
CA ASN A 48 5.43 -4.66 3.95
C ASN A 48 6.48 -4.74 5.06
N THR A 49 6.14 -5.43 6.15
CA THR A 49 6.90 -5.42 7.40
C THR A 49 7.41 -6.80 7.81
N ALA A 50 8.38 -6.84 8.72
CA ALA A 50 8.86 -8.06 9.35
C ALA A 50 9.50 -7.78 10.72
N SER A 51 9.28 -8.68 11.68
CA SER A 51 9.72 -8.53 13.07
C SER A 51 11.22 -8.85 13.28
N GLU A 52 11.82 -9.69 12.41
CA GLU A 52 13.22 -10.17 12.57
C GLU A 52 14.15 -9.62 11.46
N CYS A 53 13.89 -8.40 11.01
CA CYS A 53 14.62 -7.75 9.91
C CYS A 53 15.61 -6.71 10.43
N GLY A 54 16.73 -6.50 9.73
CA GLY A 54 17.66 -5.40 10.03
C GLY A 54 17.02 -4.00 9.94
N PHE A 55 15.88 -3.88 9.24
CA PHE A 55 15.11 -2.64 9.12
C PHE A 55 13.94 -2.54 10.13
N THR A 56 13.77 -3.48 11.07
CA THR A 56 12.64 -3.50 12.02
C THR A 56 12.52 -2.20 12.84
N LYS A 57 13.65 -1.51 13.10
CA LYS A 57 13.63 -0.19 13.75
C LYS A 57 12.84 0.88 12.96
N GLN A 58 12.53 0.67 11.68
CA GLN A 58 11.65 1.58 10.94
C GLN A 58 10.21 1.61 11.47
N TYR A 59 9.81 0.65 12.32
CA TYR A 59 8.52 0.74 13.02
C TYR A 59 8.41 2.01 13.89
N ASP A 60 9.50 2.44 14.55
CA ASP A 60 9.52 3.71 15.29
C ASP A 60 9.23 4.90 14.36
N ASP A 61 9.88 4.94 13.19
CA ASP A 61 9.70 5.99 12.20
C ASP A 61 8.31 5.94 11.53
N MET A 62 7.75 4.72 11.35
CA MET A 62 6.39 4.53 10.83
C MET A 62 5.36 5.07 11.82
N GLN A 63 5.51 4.75 13.11
CA GLN A 63 4.62 5.24 14.17
C GLN A 63 4.74 6.76 14.30
N ALA A 64 5.95 7.32 14.33
CA ALA A 64 6.17 8.75 14.38
C ALA A 64 5.57 9.49 13.16
N LEU A 65 5.66 8.89 11.97
CA LEU A 65 5.00 9.44 10.77
C LEU A 65 3.49 9.41 10.91
N TYR A 66 2.91 8.30 11.37
CA TYR A 66 1.48 8.14 11.55
C TYR A 66 0.92 9.18 12.54
N GLU A 67 1.59 9.37 13.68
CA GLU A 67 1.23 10.39 14.68
C GLU A 67 1.36 11.82 14.15
N ALA A 68 2.39 12.13 13.34
CA ALA A 68 2.58 13.45 12.75
C ALA A 68 1.48 13.86 11.76
N TYR A 69 0.72 12.87 11.26
CA TYR A 69 -0.42 13.08 10.36
C TYR A 69 -1.77 12.77 11.03
N GLU A 70 -1.82 12.67 12.35
CA GLU A 70 -3.07 12.51 13.10
C GLU A 70 -4.04 13.65 12.78
N GLY A 71 -5.31 13.30 12.56
CA GLY A 71 -6.36 14.27 12.19
C GLY A 71 -6.32 14.72 10.72
N LYS A 72 -5.39 14.20 9.90
CA LYS A 72 -5.34 14.42 8.44
C LYS A 72 -5.87 13.20 7.70
N ASP A 73 -6.22 13.37 6.42
CA ASP A 73 -6.68 12.28 5.56
C ASP A 73 -5.51 11.40 5.08
N PHE A 74 -4.77 10.87 6.04
CA PHE A 74 -3.64 9.96 5.84
C PHE A 74 -3.80 8.70 6.69
N VAL A 75 -3.45 7.55 6.12
CA VAL A 75 -3.38 6.28 6.84
C VAL A 75 -2.11 5.53 6.45
N LEU A 76 -1.41 4.99 7.44
CA LEU A 76 -0.32 4.05 7.25
C LEU A 76 -0.86 2.65 7.50
N ILE A 77 -0.55 1.68 6.62
CA ILE A 77 -0.96 0.28 6.75
C ILE A 77 0.28 -0.59 6.76
N GLY A 78 0.47 -1.35 7.85
CA GLY A 78 1.51 -2.37 7.94
C GLY A 78 1.01 -3.71 7.40
N VAL A 79 1.81 -4.36 6.55
CA VAL A 79 1.51 -5.65 5.95
C VAL A 79 2.62 -6.64 6.30
N PRO A 80 2.48 -7.43 7.37
CA PRO A 80 3.46 -8.46 7.72
C PRO A 80 3.67 -9.44 6.57
N SER A 81 4.93 -9.78 6.26
CA SER A 81 5.26 -10.71 5.18
C SER A 81 6.49 -11.54 5.50
N ASN A 82 6.39 -12.85 5.25
CA ASN A 82 7.48 -13.79 5.42
C ASN A 82 8.26 -14.09 4.13
N ASP A 83 8.02 -13.31 3.07
CA ASP A 83 8.60 -13.58 1.74
C ASP A 83 10.10 -13.30 1.64
N PHE A 84 10.63 -12.48 2.55
CA PHE A 84 12.03 -12.07 2.52
C PHE A 84 12.82 -12.67 3.68
N GLY A 85 13.52 -13.75 3.38
CA GLY A 85 14.43 -14.41 4.34
C GLY A 85 13.73 -15.09 5.51
N GLY A 86 12.41 -15.31 5.46
CA GLY A 86 11.68 -15.92 6.57
C GLY A 86 11.64 -15.06 7.83
N GLN A 87 11.75 -13.74 7.71
CA GLN A 87 11.92 -12.79 8.82
C GLN A 87 10.60 -12.37 9.50
N GLU A 88 9.47 -13.00 9.16
CA GLU A 88 8.19 -12.85 9.85
C GLU A 88 7.57 -14.22 10.18
N PRO A 89 8.24 -15.04 11.03
CA PRO A 89 7.81 -16.42 11.28
C PRO A 89 6.60 -16.52 12.21
N GLY A 90 6.35 -15.50 13.05
CA GLY A 90 5.32 -15.49 14.09
C GLY A 90 3.90 -15.63 13.56
N SER A 91 2.97 -15.99 14.44
CA SER A 91 1.53 -15.88 14.20
C SER A 91 1.09 -14.41 14.19
N GLU A 92 -0.12 -14.13 13.71
CA GLU A 92 -0.70 -12.79 13.73
C GLU A 92 -0.76 -12.20 15.14
N GLU A 93 -1.10 -13.03 16.15
CA GLU A 93 -1.14 -12.61 17.55
C GLU A 93 0.26 -12.24 18.08
N GLU A 94 1.28 -13.04 17.76
CA GLU A 94 2.66 -12.78 18.15
C GLU A 94 3.20 -11.51 17.48
N ILE A 95 2.91 -11.31 16.18
CA ILE A 95 3.29 -10.11 15.43
C ILE A 95 2.63 -8.87 16.03
N LYS A 96 1.30 -8.93 16.26
CA LYS A 96 0.55 -7.84 16.88
C LYS A 96 1.15 -7.46 18.23
N LYS A 97 1.35 -8.45 19.11
CA LYS A 97 1.95 -8.24 20.44
C LYS A 97 3.36 -7.66 20.34
N PHE A 98 4.19 -8.15 19.42
CA PHE A 98 5.52 -7.63 19.16
C PHE A 98 5.50 -6.15 18.80
N CYS A 99 4.65 -5.77 17.84
CA CYS A 99 4.52 -4.40 17.36
C CYS A 99 3.99 -3.45 18.45
N GLU A 100 2.96 -3.86 19.19
CA GLU A 100 2.39 -3.05 20.28
C GLU A 100 3.37 -2.89 21.44
N THR A 101 4.06 -3.96 21.85
CA THR A 101 4.93 -3.94 23.03
C THR A 101 6.24 -3.20 22.77
N ASN A 102 6.84 -3.36 21.59
CA ASN A 102 8.18 -2.84 21.32
C ASN A 102 8.17 -1.47 20.62
N PHE A 103 7.09 -1.13 19.91
CA PHE A 103 7.02 0.07 19.07
C PHE A 103 5.76 0.90 19.28
N ASN A 104 4.87 0.50 20.21
CA ASN A 104 3.59 1.17 20.48
C ASN A 104 2.76 1.42 19.20
N ILE A 105 2.75 0.47 18.26
CA ILE A 105 2.08 0.62 16.97
C ILE A 105 0.58 0.78 17.16
N THR A 106 0.03 1.85 16.57
CA THR A 106 -1.41 2.17 16.57
C THR A 106 -2.01 2.26 15.17
N PHE A 107 -1.20 2.28 14.12
CA PHE A 107 -1.70 2.23 12.75
C PHE A 107 -2.24 0.84 12.40
N PRO A 108 -3.19 0.75 11.44
CA PRO A 108 -3.76 -0.50 10.98
C PRO A 108 -2.70 -1.49 10.47
N MET A 109 -2.84 -2.76 10.87
CA MET A 109 -2.03 -3.86 10.37
C MET A 109 -2.91 -4.94 9.77
N THR A 110 -2.43 -5.57 8.70
CA THR A 110 -3.09 -6.75 8.10
C THR A 110 -2.60 -8.05 8.75
N SER A 111 -3.33 -9.15 8.52
CA SER A 111 -2.76 -10.49 8.66
C SER A 111 -1.53 -10.64 7.77
N LYS A 112 -0.77 -11.69 7.97
CA LYS A 112 0.42 -11.99 7.17
C LYS A 112 0.05 -12.29 5.72
N ASN A 113 0.72 -11.62 4.77
CA ASN A 113 0.45 -11.75 3.34
C ASN A 113 1.70 -12.07 2.54
N LYS A 114 1.52 -12.75 1.40
CA LYS A 114 2.52 -12.77 0.33
C LYS A 114 2.49 -11.44 -0.43
N VAL A 115 3.65 -10.87 -0.66
CA VAL A 115 3.80 -9.55 -1.31
C VAL A 115 4.56 -9.62 -2.64
N VAL A 116 5.16 -10.79 -2.94
CA VAL A 116 5.85 -11.07 -4.20
C VAL A 116 5.43 -12.40 -4.80
N GLY A 117 5.71 -12.57 -6.10
CA GLY A 117 5.40 -13.79 -6.85
C GLY A 117 3.94 -13.88 -7.29
N LYS A 118 3.58 -15.04 -7.86
CA LYS A 118 2.24 -15.27 -8.43
C LYS A 118 1.14 -15.37 -7.38
N GLU A 119 1.52 -15.73 -6.15
CA GLU A 119 0.59 -15.87 -5.02
C GLU A 119 0.54 -14.61 -4.14
N ALA A 120 1.17 -13.51 -4.59
CA ALA A 120 1.06 -12.24 -3.89
C ALA A 120 -0.40 -11.81 -3.77
N HIS A 121 -0.74 -11.16 -2.66
CA HIS A 121 -2.07 -10.57 -2.46
C HIS A 121 -2.46 -9.70 -3.67
N PRO A 122 -3.72 -9.70 -4.14
CA PRO A 122 -4.14 -8.97 -5.34
C PRO A 122 -3.74 -7.50 -5.36
N PHE A 123 -3.78 -6.81 -4.21
CA PHE A 123 -3.25 -5.44 -4.08
C PHE A 123 -1.78 -5.36 -4.49
N TYR A 124 -0.94 -6.31 -4.04
CA TYR A 124 0.49 -6.30 -4.39
C TYR A 124 0.74 -6.66 -5.85
N GLN A 125 -0.07 -7.55 -6.44
CA GLN A 125 0.01 -7.83 -7.88
C GLN A 125 -0.29 -6.56 -8.69
N TRP A 126 -1.34 -5.84 -8.33
CA TRP A 126 -1.69 -4.56 -8.95
C TRP A 126 -0.62 -3.50 -8.70
N ALA A 127 -0.24 -3.24 -7.46
CA ALA A 127 0.75 -2.22 -7.11
C ALA A 127 2.12 -2.47 -7.77
N ASN A 128 2.55 -3.73 -7.86
CA ASN A 128 3.77 -4.12 -8.56
C ASN A 128 3.70 -3.80 -10.08
N LYS A 129 2.52 -3.98 -10.69
CA LYS A 129 2.30 -3.63 -12.09
C LYS A 129 2.37 -2.11 -12.29
N GLU A 130 1.71 -1.33 -11.44
CA GLU A 130 1.74 0.13 -11.49
C GLU A 130 3.16 0.70 -11.22
N ALA A 131 3.89 0.12 -10.28
CA ALA A 131 5.25 0.50 -9.93
C ALA A 131 6.29 0.16 -11.02
N GLY A 132 5.93 -0.72 -11.94
CA GLY A 132 6.82 -1.21 -13.00
C GLY A 132 7.94 -2.13 -12.49
N MET A 133 8.82 -2.53 -13.40
CA MET A 133 9.83 -3.57 -13.15
C MET A 133 10.78 -3.27 -11.99
N LEU A 134 11.08 -2.00 -11.71
CA LEU A 134 11.99 -1.59 -10.65
C LEU A 134 11.28 -1.33 -9.32
N GLY A 135 9.97 -1.12 -9.34
CA GLY A 135 9.19 -0.69 -8.18
C GLY A 135 8.61 -1.81 -7.33
N SER A 136 8.75 -3.07 -7.74
CA SER A 136 8.31 -4.21 -6.91
C SER A 136 9.18 -4.37 -5.66
N PRO A 137 8.61 -4.81 -4.52
CA PRO A 137 9.37 -5.07 -3.30
C PRO A 137 10.56 -6.00 -3.55
N LYS A 138 11.74 -5.60 -3.06
CA LYS A 138 12.96 -6.40 -3.11
C LYS A 138 13.39 -6.86 -1.72
N TRP A 139 12.81 -6.29 -0.68
CA TRP A 139 13.06 -6.60 0.72
C TRP A 139 11.90 -6.12 1.61
N ASN A 140 11.96 -6.44 2.89
CA ASN A 140 11.04 -5.91 3.89
C ASN A 140 11.11 -4.38 3.99
N PHE A 141 10.07 -3.74 4.45
CA PHE A 141 9.93 -2.28 4.57
C PHE A 141 9.98 -1.53 3.24
N HIS A 142 9.54 -2.15 2.14
CA HIS A 142 9.20 -1.45 0.91
C HIS A 142 7.86 -0.74 1.08
N LYS A 143 7.69 0.42 0.44
CA LYS A 143 6.52 1.27 0.62
C LYS A 143 5.87 1.58 -0.71
N PHE A 144 4.52 1.54 -0.74
CA PHE A 144 3.70 2.06 -1.81
C PHE A 144 2.89 3.25 -1.30
N LEU A 145 2.89 4.36 -2.03
CA LEU A 145 2.07 5.55 -1.76
C LEU A 145 0.88 5.55 -2.73
N ILE A 146 -0.31 5.62 -2.16
CA ILE A 146 -1.59 5.59 -2.87
C ILE A 146 -2.34 6.88 -2.56
N GLY A 147 -2.93 7.47 -3.57
CA GLY A 147 -3.70 8.72 -3.44
C GLY A 147 -5.14 8.52 -2.97
N PRO A 148 -5.86 9.63 -2.71
CA PRO A 148 -7.21 9.63 -2.16
C PRO A 148 -8.24 8.86 -3.00
N GLU A 149 -8.08 8.86 -4.32
CA GLU A 149 -8.96 8.13 -5.26
C GLU A 149 -8.52 6.68 -5.49
N GLY A 150 -7.51 6.19 -4.72
CA GLY A 150 -6.95 4.85 -4.85
C GLY A 150 -5.93 4.70 -5.98
N GLN A 151 -5.52 5.80 -6.62
CA GLN A 151 -4.51 5.81 -7.67
C GLN A 151 -3.11 5.56 -7.09
N PHE A 152 -2.28 4.80 -7.82
CA PHE A 152 -0.87 4.63 -7.47
C PHE A 152 -0.12 5.95 -7.69
N ILE A 153 0.63 6.40 -6.67
CA ILE A 153 1.43 7.63 -6.75
C ILE A 153 2.91 7.32 -6.91
N ASN A 154 3.46 6.51 -5.99
CA ASN A 154 4.91 6.26 -5.97
C ASN A 154 5.24 5.02 -5.13
N TRP A 155 6.50 4.60 -5.20
CA TRP A 155 7.08 3.59 -4.34
C TRP A 155 8.40 4.05 -3.73
N TYR A 156 8.78 3.45 -2.60
CA TYR A 156 10.04 3.73 -1.92
C TYR A 156 10.68 2.44 -1.47
N ALA A 157 11.99 2.32 -1.74
CA ALA A 157 12.78 1.17 -1.34
C ALA A 157 12.85 1.02 0.19
N SER A 158 13.20 -0.17 0.64
CA SER A 158 13.39 -0.53 2.05
C SER A 158 14.34 0.44 2.80
N THR A 159 15.35 0.96 2.11
CA THR A 159 16.34 1.90 2.67
C THR A 159 15.82 3.33 2.85
N THR A 160 14.67 3.67 2.25
CA THR A 160 14.08 5.01 2.42
C THR A 160 13.37 5.07 3.77
N ASN A 161 13.84 5.91 4.66
CA ASN A 161 13.24 6.10 5.98
C ASN A 161 11.81 6.66 5.84
N PRO A 162 10.82 6.12 6.59
CA PRO A 162 9.43 6.59 6.56
C PRO A 162 9.28 8.10 6.86
N THR A 163 10.09 8.64 7.77
CA THR A 163 10.05 10.08 8.14
C THR A 163 10.88 10.98 7.23
N SER A 164 11.45 10.45 6.13
CA SER A 164 12.24 11.26 5.19
C SER A 164 11.41 12.36 4.54
N ASP A 165 12.06 13.50 4.26
CA ASP A 165 11.42 14.63 3.57
C ASP A 165 10.81 14.24 2.22
N LYS A 166 11.42 13.25 1.54
CA LYS A 166 10.90 12.72 0.27
C LYS A 166 9.50 12.11 0.43
N ILE A 167 9.27 11.33 1.49
CA ILE A 167 7.97 10.70 1.75
C ILE A 167 6.99 11.76 2.26
N LYS A 168 7.37 12.57 3.25
CA LYS A 168 6.51 13.63 3.79
C LYS A 168 6.01 14.58 2.71
N LYS A 169 6.92 15.08 1.86
CA LYS A 169 6.55 15.95 0.75
C LYS A 169 5.56 15.31 -0.22
N ALA A 170 5.72 14.03 -0.52
CA ALA A 170 4.79 13.33 -1.42
C ALA A 170 3.41 13.12 -0.77
N ILE A 171 3.36 12.84 0.54
CA ILE A 171 2.11 12.78 1.30
C ILE A 171 1.43 14.16 1.29
N ASP A 172 2.16 15.23 1.63
CA ASP A 172 1.62 16.59 1.66
C ASP A 172 1.06 17.04 0.31
N GLN A 173 1.75 16.69 -0.78
CA GLN A 173 1.25 16.93 -2.14
C GLN A 173 -0.01 16.14 -2.45
N SER A 174 -0.10 14.90 -1.99
CA SER A 174 -1.29 14.07 -2.19
C SER A 174 -2.50 14.56 -1.39
N LEU A 175 -2.28 15.15 -0.22
CA LEU A 175 -3.33 15.72 0.64
C LEU A 175 -3.84 17.08 0.15
N SER A 176 -3.10 17.74 -0.76
CA SER A 176 -3.43 19.08 -1.26
C SER A 176 -4.22 19.05 -2.58
N ASN A 177 -4.39 17.87 -3.19
CA ASN A 177 -5.10 17.66 -4.44
C ASN A 177 -6.51 17.11 -4.19
#